data_ee662255b96c1c60aa385d6652390e49
#
_entry.id   ee662255b96c1c60aa385d6652390e49
#
_cell.length_a   1.000
_cell.length_b   1.000
_cell.length_c   1.000
_cell.angle_alpha   90.00
_cell.angle_beta   90.00
_cell.angle_gamma   90.00
#
_symmetry.space_group_name_H-M   'P 1'
#
loop_
_entity.id
_entity.type
_entity.pdbx_description
1 polymer ?
#
loop_
_entity_poly.entity_id
_entity_poly.type
_entity_poly.pdbx_seq_one_letter_code
_entity_poly.pdbx_strand_id
1 'polypeptide(L)'
;KGLGEAALKAILEARQREKGFKDFSHAIQSTDLGKANKKVWESLIKAGCFESLEPHRAALLSSLPAVLDSASRASKSLQGMTSLFDDVELATMSEGFRLQNDIPMWTRRERLKYERESLGLYVSGHPLEEYQDTIMIHTQGPITRLMEKATSGSLRDRDIVSVAGMINLVQTKTNNKQEPWAILTLEDLTGKMEILLFPSYFDSQTRKRTRPYDLYRDLAVADNLVRITGEIKVETITNFSTGEEAEEDTTVVKMSAIQIERLDGFQGKGLIGAISTLPPGDPLPELIGFLKKQEGVLPVYLEYISKEGIKTQVKAGPEFRLKYDPELAEQLSKQYGCKLAWRY
;
A
#
# COMPACT_ATOMS: atom_id res chain seq x y z
N LYS A 1 -15.57 9.64 2.96
CA LYS A 1 -15.81 11.03 2.50
C LYS A 1 -17.02 11.07 1.58
N GLY A 2 -17.87 12.13 1.65
CA GLY A 2 -19.02 12.30 0.75
C GLY A 2 -20.29 11.53 1.15
N LEU A 3 -20.33 10.87 2.29
CA LEU A 3 -21.53 10.30 2.90
C LEU A 3 -22.15 11.31 3.88
N GLY A 4 -23.36 11.78 3.58
CA GLY A 4 -24.16 12.57 4.52
C GLY A 4 -24.82 11.67 5.57
N GLU A 5 -25.02 12.18 6.78
CA GLU A 5 -25.65 11.44 7.87
C GLU A 5 -27.05 10.90 7.50
N ALA A 6 -27.83 11.70 6.76
CA ALA A 6 -29.15 11.32 6.29
C ALA A 6 -29.15 10.10 5.35
N ALA A 7 -28.13 10.01 4.47
CA ALA A 7 -27.98 8.87 3.57
C ALA A 7 -27.60 7.59 4.34
N LEU A 8 -26.67 7.71 5.28
CA LEU A 8 -26.24 6.60 6.13
C LEU A 8 -27.39 6.06 6.96
N LYS A 9 -28.17 6.97 7.58
CA LYS A 9 -29.36 6.62 8.38
C LYS A 9 -30.40 5.90 7.52
N ALA A 10 -30.69 6.39 6.32
CA ALA A 10 -31.63 5.76 5.40
C ALA A 10 -31.22 4.33 5.02
N ILE A 11 -29.92 4.08 4.76
CA ILE A 11 -29.42 2.75 4.43
C ILE A 11 -29.47 1.81 5.63
N LEU A 12 -29.12 2.28 6.83
CA LEU A 12 -29.16 1.49 8.06
C LEU A 12 -30.60 1.14 8.45
N GLU A 13 -31.55 2.08 8.34
CA GLU A 13 -32.99 1.85 8.59
C GLU A 13 -33.52 0.82 7.59
N ALA A 14 -33.20 0.95 6.30
CA ALA A 14 -33.56 -0.03 5.29
C ALA A 14 -33.04 -1.43 5.63
N ARG A 15 -31.73 -1.53 5.97
CA ARG A 15 -31.08 -2.79 6.35
C ARG A 15 -31.73 -3.43 7.58
N GLN A 16 -32.13 -2.62 8.56
CA GLN A 16 -32.81 -3.11 9.77
C GLN A 16 -34.20 -3.59 9.46
N ARG A 17 -34.97 -2.84 8.66
CA ARG A 17 -36.34 -3.20 8.22
C ARG A 17 -36.38 -4.52 7.47
N GLU A 18 -35.39 -4.72 6.53
CA GLU A 18 -35.28 -5.92 5.71
C GLU A 18 -34.54 -7.08 6.42
N LYS A 19 -34.10 -6.89 7.67
CA LYS A 19 -33.30 -7.87 8.43
C LYS A 19 -31.97 -8.29 7.71
N GLY A 20 -31.44 -7.38 6.97
CA GLY A 20 -30.27 -7.58 6.08
C GLY A 20 -30.64 -7.46 4.62
N PHE A 21 -29.64 -7.19 3.78
CA PHE A 21 -29.83 -7.16 2.33
C PHE A 21 -29.51 -8.54 1.74
N LYS A 22 -30.30 -8.98 0.78
CA LYS A 22 -30.11 -10.26 0.06
C LYS A 22 -28.97 -10.17 -0.95
N ASP A 23 -28.94 -9.06 -1.66
CA ASP A 23 -27.93 -8.72 -2.68
C ASP A 23 -27.82 -7.20 -2.83
N PHE A 24 -26.97 -6.75 -3.73
CA PHE A 24 -26.72 -5.34 -3.98
C PHE A 24 -27.95 -4.60 -4.56
N SER A 25 -28.70 -5.23 -5.47
CA SER A 25 -29.92 -4.66 -6.05
C SER A 25 -30.98 -4.45 -4.98
N HIS A 26 -31.18 -5.44 -4.11
CA HIS A 26 -32.11 -5.34 -2.98
C HIS A 26 -31.72 -4.21 -2.01
N ALA A 27 -30.43 -3.99 -1.77
CA ALA A 27 -29.97 -2.89 -0.93
C ALA A 27 -30.38 -1.52 -1.51
N ILE A 28 -30.24 -1.32 -2.82
CA ILE A 28 -30.61 -0.08 -3.51
C ILE A 28 -32.13 0.10 -3.54
N GLN A 29 -32.88 -0.94 -3.91
CA GLN A 29 -34.35 -0.90 -4.01
C GLN A 29 -35.03 -0.64 -2.66
N SER A 30 -34.46 -1.16 -1.58
CA SER A 30 -35.01 -0.99 -0.23
C SER A 30 -34.68 0.36 0.40
N THR A 31 -33.79 1.13 -0.20
CA THR A 31 -33.31 2.41 0.36
C THR A 31 -33.98 3.59 -0.34
N ASP A 32 -34.22 4.66 0.41
CA ASP A 32 -34.70 5.93 -0.13
C ASP A 32 -33.63 6.60 -1.02
N LEU A 33 -33.82 6.53 -2.34
CA LEU A 33 -32.88 7.08 -3.34
C LEU A 33 -32.82 8.61 -3.31
N GLY A 34 -33.82 9.29 -2.73
CA GLY A 34 -33.80 10.74 -2.51
C GLY A 34 -32.73 11.15 -1.48
N LYS A 35 -32.43 10.25 -0.53
CA LYS A 35 -31.41 10.45 0.51
C LYS A 35 -30.06 9.83 0.13
N ALA A 36 -30.06 8.69 -0.55
CA ALA A 36 -28.86 7.94 -0.96
C ALA A 36 -28.64 8.04 -2.49
N ASN A 37 -27.99 9.10 -2.93
CA ASN A 37 -27.71 9.34 -4.35
C ASN A 37 -26.56 8.44 -4.87
N LYS A 38 -26.35 8.46 -6.20
CA LYS A 38 -25.30 7.67 -6.89
C LYS A 38 -23.93 7.77 -6.23
N LYS A 39 -23.50 8.97 -5.81
CA LYS A 39 -22.19 9.20 -5.19
C LYS A 39 -22.03 8.50 -3.84
N VAL A 40 -23.13 8.35 -3.09
CA VAL A 40 -23.14 7.59 -1.83
C VAL A 40 -22.85 6.12 -2.10
N TRP A 41 -23.54 5.51 -3.07
CA TRP A 41 -23.36 4.11 -3.47
C TRP A 41 -21.95 3.86 -4.02
N GLU A 42 -21.46 4.74 -4.89
CA GLU A 42 -20.08 4.68 -5.39
C GLU A 42 -19.06 4.66 -4.24
N SER A 43 -19.22 5.54 -3.25
CA SER A 43 -18.32 5.61 -2.09
C SER A 43 -18.38 4.33 -1.24
N LEU A 44 -19.55 3.75 -1.04
CA LEU A 44 -19.73 2.50 -0.29
C LEU A 44 -19.15 1.29 -1.02
N ILE A 45 -19.31 1.22 -2.36
CA ILE A 45 -18.68 0.17 -3.19
C ILE A 45 -17.15 0.28 -3.10
N LYS A 46 -16.62 1.47 -3.30
CA LYS A 46 -15.17 1.75 -3.19
C LYS A 46 -14.61 1.39 -1.82
N ALA A 47 -15.38 1.64 -0.77
CA ALA A 47 -15.04 1.29 0.61
C ALA A 47 -15.13 -0.22 0.92
N GLY A 48 -15.71 -1.04 0.03
CA GLY A 48 -15.88 -2.47 0.25
C GLY A 48 -17.05 -2.86 1.15
N CYS A 49 -18.02 -1.95 1.35
CA CYS A 49 -19.15 -2.20 2.26
C CYS A 49 -20.07 -3.35 1.82
N PHE A 50 -19.94 -3.81 0.58
CA PHE A 50 -20.79 -4.88 0.01
C PHE A 50 -20.04 -6.19 -0.23
N GLU A 51 -18.79 -6.34 0.22
CA GLU A 51 -17.97 -7.56 -0.04
C GLU A 51 -18.62 -8.85 0.50
N SER A 52 -19.41 -8.77 1.57
CA SER A 52 -20.14 -9.92 2.07
C SER A 52 -21.32 -10.35 1.19
N LEU A 53 -21.81 -9.46 0.33
CA LEU A 53 -22.89 -9.74 -0.62
C LEU A 53 -22.33 -10.05 -2.01
N GLU A 54 -21.32 -9.28 -2.43
CA GLU A 54 -20.64 -9.41 -3.73
C GLU A 54 -19.18 -8.93 -3.62
N PRO A 55 -18.20 -9.81 -3.76
CA PRO A 55 -16.78 -9.45 -3.64
C PRO A 55 -16.25 -8.69 -4.84
N HIS A 56 -16.93 -8.69 -5.99
CA HIS A 56 -16.46 -8.08 -7.23
C HIS A 56 -16.80 -6.59 -7.30
N ARG A 57 -16.07 -5.75 -6.55
CA ARG A 57 -16.30 -4.30 -6.45
C ARG A 57 -16.32 -3.58 -7.80
N ALA A 58 -15.48 -3.99 -8.78
CA ALA A 58 -15.46 -3.39 -10.12
C ALA A 58 -16.78 -3.63 -10.88
N ALA A 59 -17.31 -4.85 -10.81
CA ALA A 59 -18.58 -5.20 -11.41
C ALA A 59 -19.74 -4.45 -10.74
N LEU A 60 -19.72 -4.31 -9.40
CA LEU A 60 -20.72 -3.51 -8.69
C LEU A 60 -20.72 -2.05 -9.14
N LEU A 61 -19.52 -1.44 -9.26
CA LEU A 61 -19.42 -0.03 -9.66
C LEU A 61 -19.89 0.19 -11.10
N SER A 62 -19.51 -0.69 -12.01
CA SER A 62 -19.94 -0.64 -13.41
C SER A 62 -21.44 -0.83 -13.59
N SER A 63 -22.03 -1.71 -12.79
CA SER A 63 -23.45 -2.04 -12.85
C SER A 63 -24.34 -1.03 -12.12
N LEU A 64 -23.76 -0.18 -11.26
CA LEU A 64 -24.51 0.76 -10.43
C LEU A 64 -25.49 1.66 -11.19
N PRO A 65 -25.16 2.26 -12.35
CA PRO A 65 -26.14 3.09 -13.09
C PRO A 65 -27.41 2.32 -13.46
N ALA A 66 -27.25 1.12 -14.01
CA ALA A 66 -28.38 0.28 -14.42
C ALA A 66 -29.27 -0.15 -13.24
N VAL A 67 -28.65 -0.47 -12.08
CA VAL A 67 -29.39 -0.81 -10.86
C VAL A 67 -30.18 0.38 -10.34
N LEU A 68 -29.59 1.58 -10.32
CA LEU A 68 -30.27 2.80 -9.89
C LEU A 68 -31.43 3.17 -10.81
N ASP A 69 -31.28 3.03 -12.13
CA ASP A 69 -32.33 3.29 -13.10
C ASP A 69 -33.50 2.32 -12.95
N SER A 70 -33.20 1.04 -12.71
CA SER A 70 -34.18 0.01 -12.45
C SER A 70 -34.94 0.30 -11.15
N ALA A 71 -34.25 0.59 -10.06
CA ALA A 71 -34.86 0.91 -8.77
C ALA A 71 -35.74 2.19 -8.83
N SER A 72 -35.27 3.20 -9.59
CA SER A 72 -36.04 4.44 -9.79
C SER A 72 -37.35 4.20 -10.57
N ARG A 73 -37.34 3.33 -11.60
CA ARG A 73 -38.53 2.93 -12.34
C ARG A 73 -39.51 2.16 -11.45
N ALA A 74 -39.02 1.19 -10.70
CA ALA A 74 -39.86 0.41 -9.75
C ALA A 74 -40.53 1.30 -8.69
N SER A 75 -39.79 2.30 -8.15
CA SER A 75 -40.36 3.26 -7.19
C SER A 75 -41.45 4.13 -7.80
N LYS A 76 -41.32 4.58 -9.05
CA LYS A 76 -42.36 5.37 -9.76
C LYS A 76 -43.58 4.55 -10.09
N SER A 77 -43.43 3.29 -10.48
CA SER A 77 -44.56 2.35 -10.72
C SER A 77 -45.40 2.13 -9.46
N LEU A 78 -44.76 1.96 -8.29
CA LEU A 78 -45.43 1.83 -6.99
C LEU A 78 -46.19 3.10 -6.56
N GLN A 79 -45.80 4.28 -7.04
CA GLN A 79 -46.49 5.56 -6.73
C GLN A 79 -47.67 5.90 -7.65
N GLY A 80 -48.17 4.96 -8.44
CA GLY A 80 -49.38 5.13 -9.26
C GLY A 80 -49.20 5.87 -10.57
N MET A 81 -47.95 6.05 -11.04
CA MET A 81 -47.63 6.49 -12.40
C MET A 81 -47.44 5.28 -13.32
N THR A 82 -48.47 4.45 -13.46
CA THR A 82 -48.45 3.30 -14.37
C THR A 82 -48.46 3.75 -15.83
N SER A 83 -47.40 3.48 -16.54
CA SER A 83 -47.39 3.45 -18.01
C SER A 83 -47.97 2.11 -18.47
N LEU A 84 -48.80 2.12 -19.52
CA LEU A 84 -49.54 0.96 -20.06
C LEU A 84 -48.62 -0.18 -20.61
N PHE A 85 -47.30 -0.07 -20.49
CA PHE A 85 -46.29 -1.02 -21.01
C PHE A 85 -45.54 -1.78 -19.94
N ASP A 86 -45.85 -1.61 -18.65
CA ASP A 86 -45.07 -2.11 -17.53
C ASP A 86 -45.25 -3.61 -17.22
N ASP A 87 -46.32 -4.27 -17.69
CA ASP A 87 -46.59 -5.66 -17.34
C ASP A 87 -45.66 -6.70 -17.97
N VAL A 88 -45.04 -6.38 -19.11
CA VAL A 88 -44.07 -7.26 -19.78
C VAL A 88 -42.66 -7.04 -19.24
N GLU A 89 -42.31 -5.80 -18.83
CA GLU A 89 -41.03 -5.47 -18.22
C GLU A 89 -40.96 -5.92 -16.74
N LEU A 90 -42.06 -5.94 -15.99
CA LEU A 90 -42.13 -6.46 -14.61
C LEU A 90 -41.77 -7.95 -14.55
N ALA A 91 -42.13 -8.74 -15.54
CA ALA A 91 -41.81 -10.17 -15.61
C ALA A 91 -40.32 -10.43 -15.88
N THR A 92 -39.62 -9.54 -16.62
CA THR A 92 -38.19 -9.60 -16.85
C THR A 92 -37.38 -9.03 -15.68
N MET A 93 -38.00 -8.23 -14.82
CA MET A 93 -37.35 -7.68 -13.60
C MET A 93 -37.26 -8.70 -12.45
N SER A 94 -38.02 -9.82 -12.52
CA SER A 94 -37.93 -10.93 -11.55
C SER A 94 -36.68 -11.85 -11.83
N GLU A 95 -36.08 -11.80 -13.00
CA GLU A 95 -34.76 -12.37 -13.22
C GLU A 95 -33.73 -11.43 -12.58
N GLY A 96 -33.15 -11.89 -11.47
CA GLY A 96 -32.21 -11.10 -10.66
C GLY A 96 -31.19 -10.34 -11.50
N PHE A 97 -30.93 -9.11 -11.11
CA PHE A 97 -29.96 -8.24 -11.77
C PHE A 97 -28.61 -8.99 -12.00
N ARG A 98 -28.21 -9.15 -13.27
CA ARG A 98 -26.94 -9.78 -13.61
C ARG A 98 -25.83 -8.75 -13.57
N LEU A 99 -24.85 -8.98 -12.70
CA LEU A 99 -23.62 -8.20 -12.68
C LEU A 99 -22.87 -8.38 -14.00
N GLN A 100 -22.18 -7.31 -14.42
CA GLN A 100 -21.24 -7.37 -15.54
C GLN A 100 -19.96 -8.09 -15.08
N ASN A 101 -19.94 -9.42 -15.18
CA ASN A 101 -18.83 -10.26 -14.70
C ASN A 101 -17.66 -10.37 -15.69
N ASP A 102 -17.76 -9.80 -16.86
CA ASP A 102 -16.73 -9.70 -17.90
C ASP A 102 -15.67 -8.62 -17.60
N ILE A 103 -15.87 -7.84 -16.55
CA ILE A 103 -14.94 -6.80 -16.11
C ILE A 103 -13.88 -7.44 -15.18
N PRO A 104 -12.58 -7.15 -15.38
CA PRO A 104 -11.55 -7.65 -14.47
C PRO A 104 -11.71 -7.07 -13.06
N MET A 105 -11.41 -7.88 -12.05
CA MET A 105 -11.35 -7.40 -10.66
C MET A 105 -10.31 -6.29 -10.53
N TRP A 106 -10.57 -5.35 -9.63
CA TRP A 106 -9.55 -4.36 -9.31
C TRP A 106 -8.28 -5.03 -8.79
N THR A 107 -7.15 -4.57 -9.27
CA THR A 107 -5.86 -4.90 -8.70
C THR A 107 -5.82 -4.47 -7.23
N ARG A 108 -4.94 -5.07 -6.44
CA ARG A 108 -4.73 -4.67 -5.03
C ARG A 108 -4.47 -3.16 -4.91
N ARG A 109 -3.63 -2.60 -5.80
CA ARG A 109 -3.29 -1.18 -5.83
C ARG A 109 -4.52 -0.29 -6.08
N GLU A 110 -5.37 -0.64 -7.03
CA GLU A 110 -6.61 0.09 -7.31
C GLU A 110 -7.58 0.02 -6.13
N ARG A 111 -7.72 -1.16 -5.51
CA ARG A 111 -8.58 -1.35 -4.34
C ARG A 111 -8.13 -0.47 -3.17
N LEU A 112 -6.85 -0.48 -2.84
CA LEU A 112 -6.28 0.38 -1.80
C LEU A 112 -6.45 1.87 -2.11
N LYS A 113 -6.25 2.27 -3.37
CA LYS A 113 -6.51 3.64 -3.82
C LYS A 113 -7.96 4.06 -3.57
N TYR A 114 -8.92 3.23 -3.94
CA TYR A 114 -10.35 3.53 -3.74
C TYR A 114 -10.75 3.54 -2.26
N GLU A 115 -10.20 2.68 -1.44
CA GLU A 115 -10.38 2.73 0.01
C GLU A 115 -9.87 4.05 0.58
N ARG A 116 -8.66 4.47 0.21
CA ARG A 116 -8.09 5.76 0.63
C ARG A 116 -8.94 6.96 0.19
N GLU A 117 -9.43 6.95 -1.05
CA GLU A 117 -10.31 8.01 -1.58
C GLU A 117 -11.62 8.11 -0.79
N SER A 118 -12.27 6.99 -0.49
CA SER A 118 -13.58 6.93 0.15
C SER A 118 -13.53 7.04 1.66
N LEU A 119 -12.64 6.31 2.33
CA LEU A 119 -12.53 6.24 3.79
C LEU A 119 -11.49 7.21 4.36
N GLY A 120 -10.45 7.55 3.58
CA GLY A 120 -9.29 8.31 4.04
C GLY A 120 -8.22 7.43 4.69
N LEU A 121 -8.42 6.10 4.73
CA LEU A 121 -7.49 5.11 5.28
C LEU A 121 -7.54 3.84 4.42
N TYR A 122 -6.55 2.98 4.59
CA TYR A 122 -6.49 1.65 3.97
C TYR A 122 -7.12 0.62 4.92
N VAL A 123 -7.94 -0.29 4.40
CA VAL A 123 -8.62 -1.34 5.17
C VAL A 123 -8.12 -2.74 4.79
N SER A 124 -7.97 -3.00 3.50
CA SER A 124 -7.63 -4.34 3.01
C SER A 124 -6.12 -4.63 2.97
N GLY A 125 -5.28 -3.71 3.45
CA GLY A 125 -3.83 -3.83 3.49
C GLY A 125 -3.14 -2.47 3.36
N HIS A 126 -1.82 -2.46 3.23
CA HIS A 126 -1.04 -1.23 3.06
C HIS A 126 -0.23 -1.27 1.76
N PRO A 127 -0.10 -0.15 1.00
CA PRO A 127 0.68 -0.13 -0.25
C PRO A 127 2.14 -0.55 -0.11
N LEU A 128 2.75 -0.35 1.07
CA LEU A 128 4.13 -0.73 1.35
C LEU A 128 4.34 -2.24 1.58
N GLU A 129 3.28 -3.02 1.79
CA GLU A 129 3.43 -4.46 2.03
C GLU A 129 4.09 -5.19 0.86
N GLU A 130 3.82 -4.76 -0.37
CA GLU A 130 4.46 -5.31 -1.58
C GLU A 130 5.96 -4.98 -1.69
N TYR A 131 6.43 -3.99 -0.92
CA TYR A 131 7.80 -3.49 -0.96
C TYR A 131 8.63 -3.84 0.28
N GLN A 132 8.13 -4.69 1.20
CA GLN A 132 8.82 -4.99 2.45
C GLN A 132 10.25 -5.48 2.22
N ASP A 133 10.44 -6.43 1.30
CA ASP A 133 11.77 -6.94 0.97
C ASP A 133 12.66 -5.84 0.38
N THR A 134 12.11 -5.05 -0.56
CA THR A 134 12.81 -3.91 -1.15
C THR A 134 13.25 -2.90 -0.09
N ILE A 135 12.37 -2.59 0.86
CA ILE A 135 12.65 -1.68 1.98
C ILE A 135 13.78 -2.23 2.86
N MET A 136 13.68 -3.48 3.27
CA MET A 136 14.70 -4.11 4.13
C MET A 136 16.09 -4.11 3.52
N ILE A 137 16.17 -4.16 2.20
CA ILE A 137 17.41 -4.27 1.44
C ILE A 137 18.05 -2.92 1.18
N HIS A 138 17.23 -1.96 0.76
CA HIS A 138 17.70 -0.67 0.28
C HIS A 138 17.70 0.42 1.36
N THR A 139 17.40 0.06 2.61
CA THR A 139 17.37 0.99 3.76
C THR A 139 18.09 0.41 4.96
N GLN A 140 18.34 1.23 5.98
CA GLN A 140 18.89 0.78 7.26
C GLN A 140 17.84 0.18 8.20
N GLY A 141 16.65 -0.08 7.69
CA GLY A 141 15.54 -0.67 8.42
C GLY A 141 14.35 0.27 8.57
N PRO A 142 13.33 -0.14 9.33
CA PRO A 142 12.12 0.62 9.55
C PRO A 142 12.37 1.91 10.34
N ILE A 143 11.47 2.87 10.21
CA ILE A 143 11.57 4.21 10.83
C ILE A 143 11.73 4.10 12.34
N THR A 144 10.94 3.25 13.01
CA THR A 144 11.06 3.07 14.47
C THR A 144 12.45 2.62 14.89
N ARG A 145 13.05 1.69 14.15
CA ARG A 145 14.41 1.21 14.46
C ARG A 145 15.48 2.30 14.27
N LEU A 146 15.29 3.20 13.32
CA LEU A 146 16.18 4.34 13.15
C LEU A 146 16.03 5.34 14.29
N MET A 147 14.80 5.59 14.74
CA MET A 147 14.54 6.42 15.91
C MET A 147 15.17 5.84 17.19
N GLU A 148 15.01 4.54 17.43
CA GLU A 148 15.66 3.84 18.54
C GLU A 148 17.19 3.94 18.50
N LYS A 149 17.79 3.77 17.31
CA LYS A 149 19.24 3.93 17.14
C LYS A 149 19.71 5.36 17.39
N ALA A 150 18.93 6.36 17.00
CA ALA A 150 19.23 7.76 17.25
C ALA A 150 19.14 8.08 18.76
N THR A 151 18.09 7.61 19.44
CA THR A 151 17.90 7.79 20.87
C THR A 151 18.98 7.07 21.70
N SER A 152 19.40 5.87 21.27
CA SER A 152 20.50 5.13 21.94
C SER A 152 21.91 5.66 21.64
N GLY A 153 22.04 6.71 20.80
CA GLY A 153 23.32 7.25 20.38
C GLY A 153 24.10 6.37 19.40
N SER A 154 23.49 5.29 18.89
CA SER A 154 24.09 4.42 17.86
C SER A 154 24.05 5.05 16.47
N LEU A 155 23.18 6.04 16.28
CA LEU A 155 23.08 6.87 15.08
C LEU A 155 23.37 8.32 15.50
N ARG A 156 24.29 8.97 14.84
CA ARG A 156 24.76 10.31 15.19
C ARG A 156 24.19 11.37 14.29
N ASP A 157 24.17 12.59 14.76
CA ASP A 157 23.87 13.76 13.92
C ASP A 157 24.77 13.78 12.67
N ARG A 158 24.17 14.04 11.51
CA ARG A 158 24.77 14.02 10.17
C ARG A 158 25.15 12.63 9.61
N ASP A 159 24.79 11.55 10.25
CA ASP A 159 24.91 10.24 9.61
C ASP A 159 23.98 10.16 8.40
N ILE A 160 24.52 9.62 7.29
CA ILE A 160 23.73 9.42 6.06
C ILE A 160 23.03 8.07 6.15
N VAL A 161 21.71 8.11 6.08
CA VAL A 161 20.85 6.92 6.10
C VAL A 161 19.85 6.94 4.95
N SER A 162 19.31 5.78 4.65
CA SER A 162 18.17 5.64 3.72
C SER A 162 16.98 5.09 4.45
N VAL A 163 15.83 5.69 4.22
CA VAL A 163 14.51 5.24 4.67
C VAL A 163 13.60 5.06 3.48
N ALA A 164 12.57 4.25 3.61
CA ALA A 164 11.55 4.14 2.59
C ALA A 164 10.17 4.14 3.23
N GLY A 165 9.22 4.71 2.52
CA GLY A 165 7.87 4.87 3.02
C GLY A 165 6.95 5.53 2.00
N MET A 166 5.78 5.86 2.46
CA MET A 166 4.79 6.66 1.75
C MET A 166 4.83 8.10 2.27
N ILE A 167 4.83 9.06 1.36
CA ILE A 167 4.69 10.47 1.73
C ILE A 167 3.22 10.70 2.12
N ASN A 168 2.97 10.96 3.40
CA ASN A 168 1.61 11.18 3.90
C ASN A 168 1.17 12.64 3.77
N LEU A 169 2.09 13.56 4.05
CA LEU A 169 1.83 15.01 4.03
C LEU A 169 3.01 15.76 3.44
N VAL A 170 2.71 16.82 2.70
CA VAL A 170 3.70 17.75 2.15
C VAL A 170 3.31 19.16 2.56
N GLN A 171 4.22 19.88 3.22
CA GLN A 171 4.06 21.29 3.60
C GLN A 171 5.16 22.10 2.92
N THR A 172 4.80 22.88 1.93
CA THR A 172 5.73 23.81 1.27
C THR A 172 5.86 25.09 2.07
N LYS A 173 7.10 25.54 2.26
CA LYS A 173 7.46 26.77 2.97
C LYS A 173 8.43 27.59 2.12
N THR A 174 8.68 28.83 2.51
CA THR A 174 9.64 29.73 1.89
C THR A 174 10.64 30.19 2.95
N ASN A 175 11.94 30.17 2.62
CA ASN A 175 12.96 30.69 3.52
C ASN A 175 13.11 32.21 3.42
N ASN A 176 13.98 32.79 4.23
CA ASN A 176 14.23 34.27 4.25
C ASN A 176 14.78 34.80 2.90
N LYS A 177 15.31 33.94 2.04
CA LYS A 177 15.79 34.28 0.69
C LYS A 177 14.72 34.08 -0.40
N GLN A 178 13.46 33.87 -0.01
CA GLN A 178 12.35 33.57 -0.91
C GLN A 178 12.54 32.27 -1.72
N GLU A 179 13.40 31.34 -1.25
CA GLU A 179 13.57 30.06 -1.90
C GLU A 179 12.59 29.03 -1.29
N PRO A 180 11.85 28.27 -2.11
CA PRO A 180 10.91 27.28 -1.62
C PRO A 180 11.64 26.04 -1.07
N TRP A 181 11.05 25.42 -0.05
CA TRP A 181 11.46 24.16 0.54
C TRP A 181 10.24 23.42 1.08
N ALA A 182 10.36 22.16 1.45
CA ALA A 182 9.24 21.40 1.95
C ALA A 182 9.58 20.57 3.19
N ILE A 183 8.56 20.35 4.04
CA ILE A 183 8.53 19.35 5.09
C ILE A 183 7.62 18.22 4.58
N LEU A 184 8.18 17.02 4.53
CA LEU A 184 7.44 15.81 4.17
C LEU A 184 7.24 14.97 5.43
N THR A 185 6.04 14.44 5.64
CA THR A 185 5.81 13.37 6.61
C THR A 185 5.90 12.05 5.88
N LEU A 186 6.99 11.33 6.07
CA LEU A 186 7.17 9.97 5.57
C LEU A 186 6.63 8.97 6.59
N GLU A 187 5.83 8.01 6.14
CA GLU A 187 5.23 6.97 6.95
C GLU A 187 5.60 5.59 6.40
N ASP A 188 6.06 4.70 7.25
CA ASP A 188 6.19 3.29 6.95
C ASP A 188 5.19 2.45 7.77
N LEU A 189 5.34 1.11 7.77
CA LEU A 189 4.46 0.22 8.53
C LEU A 189 4.68 0.32 10.05
N THR A 190 5.70 1.01 10.51
CA THR A 190 6.12 1.06 11.91
C THR A 190 6.00 2.44 12.53
N GLY A 191 6.13 3.50 11.75
CA GLY A 191 6.11 4.87 12.29
C GLY A 191 6.17 5.94 11.23
N LYS A 192 6.40 7.18 11.70
CA LYS A 192 6.47 8.39 10.88
C LYS A 192 7.75 9.15 11.17
N MET A 193 8.29 9.83 10.15
CA MET A 193 9.46 10.69 10.26
C MET A 193 9.26 11.98 9.46
N GLU A 194 9.72 13.11 10.01
CA GLU A 194 9.79 14.36 9.27
C GLU A 194 11.04 14.40 8.40
N ILE A 195 10.83 14.68 7.12
CA ILE A 195 11.88 14.83 6.11
C ILE A 195 11.90 16.28 5.64
N LEU A 196 13.05 16.92 5.76
CA LEU A 196 13.27 18.29 5.34
C LEU A 196 13.86 18.29 3.93
N LEU A 197 13.17 18.86 2.97
CA LEU A 197 13.61 18.96 1.59
C LEU A 197 14.03 20.41 1.32
N PHE A 198 15.32 20.69 1.54
CA PHE A 198 15.86 22.03 1.45
C PHE A 198 16.14 22.50 0.02
N PRO A 199 16.18 23.84 -0.22
CA PRO A 199 16.50 24.41 -1.53
C PRO A 199 17.97 24.23 -1.91
N SER A 200 18.86 23.96 -0.96
CA SER A 200 20.29 23.77 -1.18
C SER A 200 20.88 22.81 -0.17
N TYR A 201 21.70 21.88 -0.65
CA TYR A 201 22.51 20.96 0.15
C TYR A 201 23.96 21.02 -0.30
N PHE A 202 24.90 21.08 0.65
CA PHE A 202 26.33 21.05 0.40
C PHE A 202 26.92 19.75 0.93
N ASP A 203 27.37 18.90 0.03
CA ASP A 203 28.07 17.68 0.36
C ASP A 203 29.54 18.00 0.69
N SER A 204 29.93 17.81 1.95
CA SER A 204 31.28 18.09 2.44
C SER A 204 32.32 17.12 1.89
N GLN A 205 31.94 15.90 1.52
CA GLN A 205 32.84 14.88 0.99
C GLN A 205 33.19 15.16 -0.48
N THR A 206 32.16 15.38 -1.30
CA THR A 206 32.36 15.65 -2.73
C THR A 206 32.60 17.12 -3.05
N ARG A 207 32.41 18.02 -2.08
CA ARG A 207 32.44 19.50 -2.20
C ARG A 207 31.48 20.02 -3.26
N LYS A 208 30.40 19.30 -3.54
CA LYS A 208 29.36 19.70 -4.49
C LYS A 208 28.15 20.28 -3.77
N ARG A 209 27.54 21.27 -4.41
CA ARG A 209 26.24 21.81 -3.98
C ARG A 209 25.16 21.28 -4.91
N THR A 210 24.11 20.74 -4.33
CA THR A 210 22.92 20.30 -5.05
C THR A 210 21.69 21.12 -4.61
N ARG A 211 20.62 21.00 -5.35
CA ARG A 211 19.34 21.66 -5.05
C ARG A 211 18.24 20.59 -4.91
N PRO A 212 18.17 19.91 -3.77
CA PRO A 212 17.27 18.75 -3.60
C PRO A 212 15.80 19.13 -3.84
N TYR A 213 15.33 20.27 -3.38
CA TYR A 213 13.95 20.70 -3.61
C TYR A 213 13.63 20.81 -5.11
N ASP A 214 14.47 21.45 -5.90
CA ASP A 214 14.25 21.62 -7.34
C ASP A 214 14.28 20.29 -8.09
N LEU A 215 15.14 19.36 -7.65
CA LEU A 215 15.32 18.05 -8.27
C LEU A 215 14.17 17.09 -7.96
N TYR A 216 13.61 17.16 -6.74
CA TYR A 216 12.72 16.11 -6.23
C TYR A 216 11.31 16.58 -5.87
N ARG A 217 10.96 17.87 -6.04
CA ARG A 217 9.61 18.38 -5.75
C ARG A 217 8.48 17.62 -6.44
N ASP A 218 8.73 17.11 -7.67
CA ASP A 218 7.74 16.35 -8.44
C ASP A 218 7.55 14.91 -7.89
N LEU A 219 8.52 14.40 -7.13
CA LEU A 219 8.43 13.14 -6.40
C LEU A 219 7.90 13.35 -4.96
N ALA A 220 8.10 14.54 -4.41
CA ALA A 220 7.67 14.92 -3.08
C ALA A 220 6.16 15.27 -3.04
N VAL A 221 5.33 14.30 -3.42
CA VAL A 221 3.87 14.41 -3.51
C VAL A 221 3.23 13.37 -2.60
N ALA A 222 2.12 13.73 -1.96
CA ALA A 222 1.37 12.81 -1.09
C ALA A 222 0.98 11.52 -1.84
N ASP A 223 0.95 10.42 -1.11
CA ASP A 223 0.67 9.06 -1.56
C ASP A 223 1.76 8.43 -2.47
N ASN A 224 2.87 9.14 -2.76
CA ASN A 224 4.01 8.54 -3.44
C ASN A 224 4.78 7.60 -2.51
N LEU A 225 5.14 6.43 -3.04
CA LEU A 225 6.03 5.47 -2.38
C LEU A 225 7.47 5.77 -2.80
N VAL A 226 8.30 6.13 -1.83
CA VAL A 226 9.65 6.62 -2.09
C VAL A 226 10.69 5.99 -1.16
N ARG A 227 11.93 5.92 -1.65
CA ARG A 227 13.14 5.78 -0.86
C ARG A 227 13.79 7.15 -0.78
N ILE A 228 14.18 7.55 0.43
CA ILE A 228 14.83 8.82 0.68
C ILE A 228 16.18 8.54 1.35
N THR A 229 17.24 9.07 0.78
CA THR A 229 18.56 9.10 1.39
C THR A 229 18.85 10.51 1.90
N GLY A 230 19.30 10.63 3.13
CA GLY A 230 19.53 11.93 3.74
C GLY A 230 20.37 11.89 5.00
N GLU A 231 20.71 13.06 5.49
CA GLU A 231 21.40 13.26 6.76
C GLU A 231 20.39 13.27 7.92
N ILE A 232 20.65 12.47 8.93
CA ILE A 232 19.88 12.49 10.18
C ILE A 232 20.19 13.77 10.96
N LYS A 233 19.16 14.33 11.56
CA LYS A 233 19.23 15.38 12.57
C LYS A 233 18.62 14.88 13.86
N VAL A 234 19.42 14.86 14.91
CA VAL A 234 19.03 14.46 16.25
C VAL A 234 19.01 15.71 17.11
N GLU A 235 17.81 16.16 17.51
CA GLU A 235 17.60 17.33 18.35
C GLU A 235 17.04 16.88 19.70
N THR A 236 17.71 17.16 20.80
CA THR A 236 17.17 16.95 22.15
C THR A 236 16.47 18.23 22.58
N ILE A 237 15.17 18.15 22.76
CA ILE A 237 14.37 19.27 23.30
C ILE A 237 14.29 19.08 24.81
N THR A 238 14.99 19.94 25.54
CA THR A 238 14.87 20.02 26.99
C THR A 238 13.69 20.90 27.32
N ASN A 239 12.62 20.33 27.84
CA ASN A 239 11.46 21.08 28.32
C ASN A 239 11.79 21.64 29.70
N PHE A 240 11.99 22.94 29.80
CA PHE A 240 12.09 23.63 31.08
C PHE A 240 10.68 23.94 31.59
N SER A 241 10.10 23.06 32.42
CA SER A 241 8.93 23.42 33.20
C SER A 241 9.36 24.08 34.53
N THR A 242 8.68 25.13 34.91
CA THR A 242 8.90 25.82 36.18
C THR A 242 8.21 25.14 37.38
N GLY A 243 8.03 23.80 37.32
CA GLY A 243 7.37 22.97 38.35
C GLY A 243 8.15 21.70 38.66
N GLU A 244 7.93 21.18 39.86
CA GLU A 244 8.71 20.12 40.54
C GLU A 244 8.71 18.70 39.86
N GLU A 245 8.19 18.55 38.65
CA GLU A 245 8.31 17.30 37.91
C GLU A 245 9.32 17.50 36.77
N ALA A 246 10.44 16.79 36.81
CA ALA A 246 11.41 16.75 35.72
C ALA A 246 10.74 16.10 34.50
N GLU A 247 10.34 16.91 33.52
CA GLU A 247 9.90 16.39 32.22
C GLU A 247 11.12 15.77 31.52
N GLU A 248 10.95 14.54 31.03
CA GLU A 248 11.98 13.82 30.29
C GLU A 248 12.37 14.58 29.01
N ASP A 249 13.67 14.66 28.76
CA ASP A 249 14.22 15.19 27.51
C ASP A 249 13.63 14.45 26.33
N THR A 250 12.97 15.15 25.42
CA THR A 250 12.37 14.55 24.23
C THR A 250 13.36 14.62 23.07
N THR A 251 13.83 13.46 22.62
CA THR A 251 14.66 13.38 21.42
C THR A 251 13.78 13.40 20.15
N VAL A 252 13.96 14.42 19.34
CA VAL A 252 13.29 14.56 18.02
C VAL A 252 14.28 14.20 16.95
N VAL A 253 13.89 13.24 16.08
CA VAL A 253 14.70 12.77 14.97
C VAL A 253 14.05 13.22 13.66
N LYS A 254 14.81 13.97 12.86
CA LYS A 254 14.40 14.41 11.52
C LYS A 254 15.47 14.00 10.50
N MET A 255 15.15 14.11 9.23
CA MET A 255 16.11 13.84 8.15
C MET A 255 16.14 15.00 7.17
N SER A 256 17.33 15.44 6.76
CA SER A 256 17.51 16.35 5.61
C SER A 256 17.70 15.51 4.34
N ALA A 257 16.75 15.55 3.43
CA ALA A 257 16.80 14.75 2.20
C ALA A 257 17.91 15.24 1.26
N ILE A 258 18.71 14.30 0.78
CA ILE A 258 19.74 14.50 -0.26
C ILE A 258 19.23 13.96 -1.59
N GLN A 259 18.56 12.80 -1.55
CA GLN A 259 18.06 12.09 -2.73
C GLN A 259 16.68 11.47 -2.43
N ILE A 260 15.78 11.58 -3.40
CA ILE A 260 14.46 10.92 -3.37
C ILE A 260 14.31 10.11 -4.64
N GLU A 261 13.91 8.85 -4.51
CA GLU A 261 13.70 7.92 -5.61
C GLU A 261 12.38 7.18 -5.44
N ARG A 262 11.73 6.83 -6.54
CA ARG A 262 10.51 6.01 -6.48
C ARG A 262 10.85 4.60 -6.02
N LEU A 263 10.04 4.06 -5.11
CA LEU A 263 10.28 2.74 -4.54
C LEU A 263 10.11 1.61 -5.58
N ASP A 264 9.20 1.77 -6.54
CA ASP A 264 9.01 0.84 -7.65
C ASP A 264 10.26 0.71 -8.56
N GLY A 265 11.11 1.74 -8.61
CA GLY A 265 12.37 1.72 -9.32
C GLY A 265 13.43 0.79 -8.73
N PHE A 266 13.23 0.28 -7.50
CA PHE A 266 14.15 -0.63 -6.80
C PHE A 266 13.73 -2.09 -6.86
N GLN A 267 12.53 -2.42 -7.34
CA GLN A 267 12.14 -3.82 -7.48
C GLN A 267 13.14 -4.58 -8.34
N GLY A 268 13.75 -5.59 -7.76
CA GLY A 268 14.80 -6.40 -8.40
C GLY A 268 16.16 -5.73 -8.59
N LYS A 269 16.33 -4.46 -8.24
CA LYS A 269 17.65 -3.79 -8.25
C LYS A 269 18.43 -4.13 -6.97
N GLY A 270 19.75 -4.29 -7.12
CA GLY A 270 20.61 -4.67 -6.00
C GLY A 270 20.61 -6.16 -5.68
N LEU A 271 19.76 -6.94 -6.33
CA LEU A 271 19.76 -8.39 -6.20
C LEU A 271 21.04 -8.99 -6.78
N ILE A 272 21.78 -9.69 -5.94
CA ILE A 272 23.00 -10.40 -6.35
C ILE A 272 22.77 -11.90 -6.51
N GLY A 273 21.63 -12.42 -6.09
CA GLY A 273 21.27 -13.82 -6.24
C GLY A 273 20.01 -14.21 -5.50
N ALA A 274 19.71 -15.49 -5.53
CA ALA A 274 18.63 -16.11 -4.80
C ALA A 274 19.19 -17.27 -3.96
N ILE A 275 18.70 -17.43 -2.74
CA ILE A 275 19.07 -18.53 -1.86
C ILE A 275 17.84 -19.45 -1.72
N SER A 276 18.00 -20.71 -2.09
CA SER A 276 17.02 -21.74 -1.80
C SER A 276 17.50 -22.60 -0.64
N THR A 277 16.82 -22.54 0.50
CA THR A 277 17.08 -23.41 1.65
C THR A 277 16.37 -24.72 1.43
N LEU A 278 17.12 -25.82 1.39
CA LEU A 278 16.62 -27.16 1.15
C LEU A 278 15.98 -27.74 2.42
N PRO A 279 14.82 -28.40 2.32
CA PRO A 279 14.22 -29.09 3.45
C PRO A 279 15.02 -30.35 3.80
N PRO A 280 14.84 -30.91 4.99
CA PRO A 280 15.39 -32.23 5.35
C PRO A 280 14.68 -33.28 4.49
N GLY A 281 15.45 -33.98 3.65
CA GLY A 281 14.98 -34.94 2.63
C GLY A 281 15.69 -34.67 1.30
N ASP A 282 15.38 -35.39 0.26
CA ASP A 282 16.03 -35.22 -1.04
C ASP A 282 15.05 -34.84 -2.17
N PRO A 283 14.53 -33.58 -2.20
CA PRO A 283 13.80 -33.08 -3.36
C PRO A 283 14.74 -32.58 -4.48
N LEU A 284 16.05 -32.79 -4.33
CA LEU A 284 17.09 -32.18 -5.17
C LEU A 284 16.91 -32.44 -6.67
N PRO A 285 16.62 -33.65 -7.14
CA PRO A 285 16.49 -33.91 -8.58
C PRO A 285 15.35 -33.13 -9.23
N GLU A 286 14.21 -33.10 -8.59
CA GLU A 286 13.01 -32.38 -9.10
C GLU A 286 13.20 -30.88 -9.06
N LEU A 287 13.75 -30.37 -7.96
CA LEU A 287 14.11 -28.95 -7.82
C LEU A 287 15.14 -28.51 -8.87
N ILE A 288 16.17 -29.32 -9.10
CA ILE A 288 17.17 -29.06 -10.15
C ILE A 288 16.49 -28.99 -11.53
N GLY A 289 15.59 -29.95 -11.82
CA GLY A 289 14.83 -29.96 -13.05
C GLY A 289 13.95 -28.74 -13.25
N PHE A 290 13.35 -28.24 -12.17
CA PHE A 290 12.56 -27.01 -12.18
C PHE A 290 13.44 -25.78 -12.38
N LEU A 291 14.51 -25.64 -11.60
CA LEU A 291 15.40 -24.47 -11.67
C LEU A 291 16.12 -24.34 -13.02
N LYS A 292 16.46 -25.44 -13.69
CA LYS A 292 17.05 -25.42 -15.04
C LYS A 292 16.10 -24.88 -16.12
N LYS A 293 14.80 -24.96 -15.90
CA LYS A 293 13.79 -24.44 -16.85
C LYS A 293 13.53 -22.95 -16.67
N GLN A 294 14.06 -22.35 -15.59
CA GLN A 294 13.88 -20.93 -15.34
C GLN A 294 14.84 -20.11 -16.18
N GLU A 295 14.34 -18.97 -16.67
CA GLU A 295 15.13 -17.98 -17.38
C GLU A 295 15.43 -16.81 -16.46
N GLY A 296 16.64 -16.28 -16.50
CA GLY A 296 17.01 -15.14 -15.68
C GLY A 296 18.50 -14.78 -15.73
N VAL A 297 18.86 -13.81 -14.90
CA VAL A 297 20.26 -13.33 -14.81
C VAL A 297 20.86 -13.55 -13.41
N LEU A 298 20.01 -13.79 -12.40
CA LEU A 298 20.44 -13.90 -11.01
C LEU A 298 20.97 -15.30 -10.71
N PRO A 299 22.18 -15.43 -10.15
CA PRO A 299 22.73 -16.74 -9.77
C PRO A 299 21.95 -17.35 -8.61
N VAL A 300 21.89 -18.67 -8.58
CA VAL A 300 21.23 -19.44 -7.52
C VAL A 300 22.27 -19.94 -6.53
N TYR A 301 21.96 -19.84 -5.26
CA TYR A 301 22.70 -20.42 -4.15
C TYR A 301 21.81 -21.45 -3.45
N LEU A 302 22.33 -22.63 -3.18
CA LEU A 302 21.65 -23.67 -2.42
C LEU A 302 22.19 -23.63 -0.99
N GLU A 303 21.32 -23.52 -0.02
CA GLU A 303 21.67 -23.57 1.41
C GLU A 303 21.16 -24.88 2.00
N TYR A 304 22.07 -25.64 2.56
CA TYR A 304 21.79 -26.86 3.29
C TYR A 304 22.08 -26.67 4.78
N ILE A 305 21.15 -27.08 5.62
CA ILE A 305 21.32 -27.06 7.07
C ILE A 305 21.46 -28.52 7.56
N SER A 306 22.63 -28.88 8.09
CA SER A 306 22.85 -30.22 8.63
C SER A 306 22.00 -30.49 9.87
N LYS A 307 21.91 -31.75 10.30
CA LYS A 307 21.21 -32.14 11.54
C LYS A 307 21.80 -31.48 12.78
N GLU A 308 23.10 -31.13 12.72
CA GLU A 308 23.82 -30.43 13.78
C GLU A 308 23.66 -28.90 13.70
N GLY A 309 22.85 -28.37 12.78
CA GLY A 309 22.62 -26.92 12.60
C GLY A 309 23.69 -26.20 11.77
N ILE A 310 24.64 -26.93 11.16
CA ILE A 310 25.69 -26.33 10.33
C ILE A 310 25.07 -25.92 9.00
N LYS A 311 25.21 -24.65 8.65
CA LYS A 311 24.77 -24.09 7.37
C LYS A 311 25.89 -24.17 6.33
N THR A 312 25.63 -24.86 5.24
CA THR A 312 26.52 -24.93 4.09
C THR A 312 25.83 -24.28 2.88
N GLN A 313 26.49 -23.37 2.22
CA GLN A 313 25.97 -22.69 1.04
C GLN A 313 26.84 -22.97 -0.17
N VAL A 314 26.21 -23.39 -1.26
CA VAL A 314 26.87 -23.73 -2.52
C VAL A 314 26.27 -22.87 -3.64
N LYS A 315 27.13 -22.21 -4.42
CA LYS A 315 26.70 -21.51 -5.63
C LYS A 315 26.42 -22.56 -6.71
N ALA A 316 25.21 -22.55 -7.26
CA ALA A 316 24.85 -23.41 -8.36
C ALA A 316 25.58 -23.02 -9.66
N GLY A 317 25.65 -23.92 -10.60
CA GLY A 317 26.31 -23.70 -11.90
C GLY A 317 25.69 -22.56 -12.72
N PRO A 318 26.38 -22.13 -13.80
CA PRO A 318 25.94 -21.00 -14.60
C PRO A 318 24.60 -21.23 -15.33
N GLU A 319 24.19 -22.49 -15.46
CA GLU A 319 22.91 -22.89 -16.04
C GLU A 319 21.70 -22.63 -15.12
N PHE A 320 21.96 -22.34 -13.85
CA PHE A 320 20.91 -22.01 -12.87
C PHE A 320 20.83 -20.51 -12.69
N ARG A 321 19.84 -19.92 -13.34
CA ARG A 321 19.59 -18.49 -13.28
C ARG A 321 18.12 -18.23 -13.02
N LEU A 322 17.81 -17.27 -12.17
CA LEU A 322 16.45 -16.87 -11.88
C LEU A 322 16.22 -15.40 -12.29
N LYS A 323 15.00 -15.14 -12.71
CA LYS A 323 14.48 -13.79 -12.76
C LYS A 323 13.85 -13.48 -11.40
N TYR A 324 13.98 -12.25 -10.92
CA TYR A 324 13.28 -11.84 -9.71
C TYR A 324 11.77 -11.99 -9.92
N ASP A 325 11.16 -12.82 -9.11
CA ASP A 325 9.73 -13.07 -9.09
C ASP A 325 9.30 -13.37 -7.65
N PRO A 326 8.52 -12.48 -7.01
CA PRO A 326 8.01 -12.70 -5.66
C PRO A 326 7.15 -13.98 -5.52
N GLU A 327 6.40 -14.36 -6.57
CA GLU A 327 5.53 -15.53 -6.55
C GLU A 327 6.31 -16.86 -6.59
N LEU A 328 7.52 -16.82 -7.14
CA LEU A 328 8.39 -17.98 -7.22
C LEU A 328 8.75 -18.56 -5.84
N ALA A 329 8.86 -17.72 -4.84
CA ALA A 329 9.14 -18.15 -3.47
C ALA A 329 7.98 -18.99 -2.89
N GLU A 330 6.75 -18.58 -3.14
CA GLU A 330 5.55 -19.31 -2.72
C GLU A 330 5.39 -20.62 -3.49
N GLN A 331 5.65 -20.61 -4.79
CA GLN A 331 5.61 -21.81 -5.64
C GLN A 331 6.63 -22.85 -5.19
N LEU A 332 7.88 -22.46 -4.95
CA LEU A 332 8.93 -23.35 -4.47
C LEU A 332 8.63 -23.92 -3.08
N SER A 333 8.05 -23.09 -2.20
CA SER A 333 7.64 -23.55 -0.87
C SER A 333 6.53 -24.59 -0.93
N LYS A 334 5.51 -24.39 -1.74
CA LYS A 334 4.37 -25.31 -1.88
C LYS A 334 4.76 -26.62 -2.58
N GLN A 335 5.58 -26.53 -3.62
CA GLN A 335 5.87 -27.69 -4.49
C GLN A 335 7.03 -28.53 -4.00
N TYR A 336 8.07 -27.90 -3.43
CA TYR A 336 9.32 -28.57 -3.05
C TYR A 336 9.68 -28.42 -1.57
N GLY A 337 8.87 -27.72 -0.78
CA GLY A 337 9.18 -27.43 0.62
C GLY A 337 10.40 -26.52 0.83
N CYS A 338 10.87 -25.86 -0.22
CA CYS A 338 12.05 -25.00 -0.20
C CYS A 338 11.69 -23.58 0.26
N LYS A 339 12.59 -22.93 1.00
CA LYS A 339 12.48 -21.50 1.29
C LYS A 339 13.39 -20.74 0.33
N LEU A 340 12.79 -19.99 -0.59
CA LEU A 340 13.54 -19.08 -1.45
C LEU A 340 13.67 -17.72 -0.77
N ALA A 341 14.89 -17.24 -0.63
CA ALA A 341 15.23 -15.89 -0.19
C ALA A 341 16.08 -15.20 -1.25
N TRP A 342 15.75 -13.98 -1.57
CA TRP A 342 16.53 -13.18 -2.50
C TRP A 342 17.73 -12.58 -1.77
N ARG A 343 18.93 -12.72 -2.35
CA ARG A 343 20.17 -12.22 -1.79
C ARG A 343 20.53 -10.89 -2.44
N TYR A 344 20.91 -9.94 -1.62
CA TYR A 344 21.26 -8.59 -1.99
C TYR A 344 22.71 -8.26 -1.65
#